data_fffac7245a1e160077e60c0fad741a86
#
_entry.id   fffac7245a1e160077e60c0fad741a86
#
_cell.length_a   1.000
_cell.length_b   1.000
_cell.length_c   1.000
_cell.angle_alpha   90.00
_cell.angle_beta   90.00
_cell.angle_gamma   90.00
#
_symmetry.space_group_name_H-M   'P 1'
#
loop_
_entity.id
_entity.type
_entity.pdbx_description
1 polymer ?
#
loop_
_entity_poly.entity_id
_entity_poly.type
_entity_poly.pdbx_seq_one_letter_code
_entity_poly.pdbx_strand_id
1 'polypeptide(L)'
;MIEGVGRASSVGVAYGCVSCKVWDLFICHRVDVATRGTPSRVATTMRASSTSSSSRCAATSSSRRASIATRRTTREGRFGRRAMASRRRGAPRGDARASARRERGRDIRVTTTTFYRAESAQGRDLGVLAALTTRRRLEVLDATCASGARAARYAEAGVLKSMHANDVNADVEDVVRENLADLLSPASEVDVKLTFDDAQRVFARAWLEKTFYDVVDVDGFGAANFGDALKCVKYGGLFYATSTDARALCGQNPETLSRAFGNAVVAPSRPGVNEIALRVFIGDVVRRGAAIGISATPLFSLFHPHGPVFRVMFRVEKARGGAYDAFASNRDAAMGFVGFCDRCGDTSVVRAPLIDVYGHTKTIAPGDDDATTQCARCRGEGSAEDTRSAALAISGPLWLRSLHDRDTVLAMIEAADAQGWFAADDESDTGPVKGQLSLRDLLDAFVGEADAGLERTPHHLRTDELGRRGRAKRVPPRDVLITALRAEGFAATRSHIDPRGLKTNATMADVVACANRVCEAVDELEGRA
;
A
#
# COMPACT_ATOMS: atom_id res chain seq x y z
N MET A 1 19.27 -61.75 35.27
CA MET A 1 20.21 -62.62 34.54
C MET A 1 20.51 -61.91 33.23
N ILE A 2 21.77 -61.43 33.14
CA ILE A 2 22.64 -61.27 31.94
C ILE A 2 22.19 -60.30 30.90
N GLU A 3 22.74 -59.08 30.88
CA GLU A 3 23.96 -58.55 30.20
C GLU A 3 23.86 -58.49 28.65
N GLY A 4 24.09 -57.33 28.08
CA GLY A 4 24.34 -57.12 26.66
C GLY A 4 24.60 -55.65 26.34
N VAL A 5 25.84 -55.21 26.57
CA VAL A 5 26.39 -53.92 26.23
C VAL A 5 26.67 -53.87 24.72
N GLY A 6 26.20 -52.85 24.04
CA GLY A 6 26.54 -52.53 22.66
C GLY A 6 26.83 -51.02 22.47
N ARG A 7 28.11 -50.65 22.43
CA ARG A 7 28.60 -49.32 22.05
C ARG A 7 28.34 -49.07 20.56
N ALA A 8 27.78 -47.94 20.21
CA ALA A 8 27.80 -47.39 18.87
C ALA A 8 28.50 -46.02 18.89
N SER A 9 29.54 -45.94 18.13
CA SER A 9 30.45 -44.83 17.91
C SER A 9 29.76 -43.69 17.22
N SER A 10 29.99 -42.47 17.75
CA SER A 10 29.65 -41.21 17.15
C SER A 10 30.55 -40.91 15.95
N VAL A 11 30.00 -40.78 14.75
CA VAL A 11 30.66 -40.16 13.59
C VAL A 11 30.21 -38.71 13.53
N GLY A 12 31.13 -37.84 13.93
CA GLY A 12 30.96 -36.39 13.77
C GLY A 12 31.15 -36.00 12.30
N VAL A 13 30.14 -35.46 11.68
CA VAL A 13 30.26 -34.76 10.39
C VAL A 13 30.48 -33.30 10.68
N ALA A 14 31.70 -32.83 10.47
CA ALA A 14 32.06 -31.44 10.49
C ALA A 14 31.56 -30.77 9.21
N TYR A 15 30.60 -29.88 9.32
CA TYR A 15 30.27 -28.93 8.27
C TYR A 15 31.27 -27.79 8.28
N GLY A 16 32.21 -27.85 7.36
CA GLY A 16 33.15 -26.77 7.08
C GLY A 16 32.40 -25.56 6.50
N CYS A 17 32.55 -24.43 7.15
CA CYS A 17 32.10 -23.12 6.71
C CYS A 17 32.89 -22.69 5.45
N VAL A 18 32.25 -22.79 4.26
CA VAL A 18 32.80 -22.25 3.00
C VAL A 18 32.16 -20.88 2.77
N SER A 19 32.62 -19.88 3.53
CA SER A 19 32.21 -18.48 3.31
C SER A 19 33.26 -17.48 3.83
N CYS A 20 34.49 -17.69 3.47
CA CYS A 20 35.57 -16.70 3.78
C CYS A 20 36.70 -16.75 2.75
N LYS A 21 36.40 -16.65 1.45
CA LYS A 21 37.45 -16.53 0.41
C LYS A 21 37.05 -15.77 -0.85
N VAL A 22 36.15 -14.81 -0.77
CA VAL A 22 35.81 -13.96 -1.93
C VAL A 22 36.09 -12.46 -1.70
N TRP A 23 36.46 -12.06 -0.49
CA TRP A 23 36.74 -10.65 -0.18
C TRP A 23 38.21 -10.23 -0.19
N ASP A 24 39.17 -11.17 -0.25
CA ASP A 24 40.61 -10.85 -0.24
C ASP A 24 41.23 -10.62 -1.64
N LEU A 25 40.44 -10.71 -2.71
CA LEU A 25 40.94 -10.51 -4.08
C LEU A 25 40.70 -9.11 -4.66
N PHE A 26 40.06 -8.20 -3.94
CA PHE A 26 39.79 -6.84 -4.43
C PHE A 26 40.57 -5.71 -3.75
N ILE A 27 41.45 -6.01 -2.81
CA ILE A 27 42.25 -4.99 -2.09
C ILE A 27 43.76 -4.98 -2.51
N CYS A 28 44.22 -5.90 -3.35
CA CYS A 28 45.66 -5.99 -3.74
C CYS A 28 46.02 -5.38 -5.09
N HIS A 29 45.22 -4.55 -5.71
CA HIS A 29 45.59 -3.90 -6.98
C HIS A 29 45.52 -2.37 -6.98
N ARG A 30 45.95 -1.76 -5.89
CA ARG A 30 46.15 -0.30 -5.88
C ARG A 30 47.22 0.17 -4.90
N VAL A 31 48.43 -0.34 -5.02
CA VAL A 31 49.68 0.34 -4.61
C VAL A 31 50.82 -0.41 -5.31
N ASP A 32 51.34 0.13 -6.41
CA ASP A 32 52.71 0.08 -6.86
C ASP A 32 52.83 0.56 -8.32
N VAL A 33 52.77 1.87 -8.52
CA VAL A 33 53.49 2.51 -9.64
C VAL A 33 53.94 3.88 -9.16
N ALA A 34 55.10 3.90 -8.55
CA ALA A 34 55.94 5.07 -8.50
C ALA A 34 57.38 4.59 -8.35
N THR A 35 58.13 4.56 -9.45
CA THR A 35 59.46 5.11 -9.56
C THR A 35 60.18 4.59 -10.82
N ARG A 36 60.73 5.58 -11.55
CA ARG A 36 61.90 5.57 -12.47
C ARG A 36 61.62 5.50 -13.97
N GLY A 37 61.99 6.63 -14.62
CA GLY A 37 62.50 6.63 -15.98
C GLY A 37 62.03 7.79 -16.85
N THR A 38 62.72 8.91 -16.82
CA THR A 38 62.72 10.00 -17.82
C THR A 38 63.64 9.64 -19.01
N PRO A 39 63.71 10.44 -20.10
CA PRO A 39 62.68 11.04 -20.99
C PRO A 39 63.02 10.79 -22.49
N SER A 40 62.07 10.98 -23.39
CA SER A 40 62.46 11.50 -24.73
C SER A 40 61.29 12.22 -25.42
N ARG A 41 61.64 13.37 -25.99
CA ARG A 41 60.81 14.29 -26.76
C ARG A 41 60.39 13.69 -28.11
N VAL A 42 59.15 13.86 -28.51
CA VAL A 42 58.81 14.21 -29.90
C VAL A 42 57.61 15.16 -29.87
N ALA A 43 57.85 16.34 -30.39
CA ALA A 43 56.84 17.35 -30.65
C ALA A 43 56.16 17.06 -31.98
N THR A 44 54.83 17.14 -32.00
CA THR A 44 54.09 17.33 -33.26
C THR A 44 52.98 18.33 -33.02
N THR A 45 53.20 19.50 -33.58
CA THR A 45 52.25 20.60 -33.71
C THR A 45 51.13 20.23 -34.68
N MET A 46 49.90 20.47 -34.28
CA MET A 46 48.83 20.72 -35.27
C MET A 46 47.98 21.92 -34.85
N ARG A 47 47.87 22.80 -35.82
CA ARG A 47 47.25 24.12 -35.83
C ARG A 47 45.74 24.07 -35.62
N ALA A 48 45.25 25.03 -34.88
CA ALA A 48 43.87 25.48 -34.90
C ALA A 48 43.60 26.25 -36.18
N SER A 49 42.49 25.98 -36.82
CA SER A 49 41.87 26.89 -37.83
C SER A 49 40.42 27.17 -37.45
N SER A 50 40.24 28.38 -37.03
CA SER A 50 38.93 29.04 -36.86
C SER A 50 38.38 29.48 -38.22
N THR A 51 37.13 29.14 -38.53
CA THR A 51 36.38 29.88 -39.55
C THR A 51 34.99 30.20 -39.01
N SER A 52 34.81 31.47 -38.76
CA SER A 52 33.53 32.14 -38.54
C SER A 52 32.82 32.32 -39.89
N SER A 53 31.52 32.05 -39.95
CA SER A 53 30.67 32.65 -40.98
C SER A 53 29.34 33.08 -40.36
N SER A 54 29.23 34.40 -40.26
CA SER A 54 28.00 35.12 -40.02
C SER A 54 27.20 35.22 -41.32
N SER A 55 25.92 34.92 -41.30
CA SER A 55 24.99 35.42 -42.31
C SER A 55 23.76 36.01 -41.65
N ARG A 56 23.68 37.32 -41.73
CA ARG A 56 22.46 38.12 -41.53
C ARG A 56 21.54 37.89 -42.73
N CYS A 57 20.25 37.73 -42.49
CA CYS A 57 19.24 38.08 -43.48
C CYS A 57 18.09 38.87 -42.82
N ALA A 58 17.70 39.87 -43.53
CA ALA A 58 16.90 41.00 -43.11
C ALA A 58 15.40 40.72 -43.10
N ALA A 59 14.72 41.57 -42.36
CA ALA A 59 13.28 41.66 -42.22
C ALA A 59 12.60 42.19 -43.50
N THR A 60 11.41 41.67 -43.79
CA THR A 60 10.38 42.45 -44.50
C THR A 60 9.03 42.28 -43.82
N SER A 61 8.47 43.42 -43.48
CA SER A 61 7.16 43.64 -42.91
C SER A 61 6.05 43.52 -43.94
N SER A 62 4.94 42.88 -43.59
CA SER A 62 3.63 43.35 -44.10
C SER A 62 2.52 43.05 -43.10
N SER A 63 1.84 44.12 -42.78
CA SER A 63 0.70 44.25 -41.90
C SER A 63 -0.57 43.62 -42.50
N ARG A 64 -1.34 42.90 -41.70
CA ARG A 64 -2.81 42.96 -41.74
C ARG A 64 -3.39 42.70 -40.34
N ARG A 65 -4.06 43.77 -39.84
CA ARG A 65 -4.89 43.75 -38.63
C ARG A 65 -6.14 42.90 -38.89
N ALA A 66 -6.42 41.96 -37.97
CA ALA A 66 -7.78 41.50 -37.71
C ALA A 66 -7.94 41.45 -36.20
N SER A 67 -8.75 42.35 -35.68
CA SER A 67 -9.15 42.43 -34.26
C SER A 67 -10.19 41.38 -33.96
N ILE A 68 -9.86 40.43 -33.08
CA ILE A 68 -10.86 39.60 -32.38
C ILE A 68 -10.68 39.86 -30.89
N ALA A 69 -11.68 40.55 -30.34
CA ALA A 69 -11.78 40.80 -28.90
C ALA A 69 -12.11 39.52 -28.16
N THR A 70 -11.14 38.93 -27.50
CA THR A 70 -11.37 37.88 -26.49
C THR A 70 -11.32 38.52 -25.10
N ARG A 71 -12.47 38.57 -24.45
CA ARG A 71 -12.59 38.92 -23.03
C ARG A 71 -11.81 37.87 -22.20
N ARG A 72 -10.64 38.25 -21.76
CA ARG A 72 -9.92 37.58 -20.68
C ARG A 72 -10.54 38.03 -19.36
N THR A 73 -11.31 37.17 -18.71
CA THR A 73 -11.59 37.29 -17.28
C THR A 73 -10.43 36.66 -16.53
N THR A 74 -9.47 37.45 -16.15
CA THR A 74 -8.42 37.09 -15.18
C THR A 74 -9.05 37.05 -13.78
N ARG A 75 -9.29 35.87 -13.30
CA ARG A 75 -9.58 35.60 -11.88
C ARG A 75 -8.24 35.27 -11.21
N GLU A 76 -7.52 36.32 -10.83
CA GLU A 76 -6.38 36.17 -9.92
C GLU A 76 -6.88 35.71 -8.55
N GLY A 77 -6.64 34.44 -8.25
CA GLY A 77 -6.78 33.89 -6.91
C GLY A 77 -5.64 34.40 -6.03
N ARG A 78 -5.87 35.48 -5.30
CA ARG A 78 -5.01 35.92 -4.20
C ARG A 78 -5.02 34.84 -3.12
N PHE A 79 -3.97 34.03 -3.06
CA PHE A 79 -3.61 33.32 -1.83
C PHE A 79 -3.07 34.33 -0.83
N GLY A 80 -3.96 34.92 -0.05
CA GLY A 80 -3.60 35.75 1.07
C GLY A 80 -2.97 34.89 2.18
N ARG A 81 -1.67 35.10 2.42
CA ARG A 81 -1.04 34.74 3.71
C ARG A 81 -1.75 35.55 4.79
N ARG A 82 -2.69 34.95 5.48
CA ARG A 82 -3.18 35.50 6.73
C ARG A 82 -2.13 35.22 7.80
N ALA A 83 -1.39 36.23 8.19
CA ALA A 83 -0.64 36.27 9.42
C ALA A 83 -1.63 35.97 10.57
N MET A 84 -1.36 34.90 11.34
CA MET A 84 -2.06 34.64 12.59
C MET A 84 -1.70 35.75 13.59
N ALA A 85 -2.56 36.75 13.68
CA ALA A 85 -2.52 37.70 14.79
C ALA A 85 -2.95 36.96 16.05
N SER A 86 -2.11 37.00 17.08
CA SER A 86 -2.39 36.51 18.42
C SER A 86 -3.71 37.11 18.94
N ARG A 87 -4.77 36.33 18.97
CA ARG A 87 -6.00 36.71 19.66
C ARG A 87 -5.84 36.43 21.13
N ARG A 88 -5.96 37.50 21.88
CA ARG A 88 -6.09 37.53 23.35
C ARG A 88 -7.09 36.48 23.82
N ARG A 89 -6.75 35.76 24.91
CA ARG A 89 -7.61 34.83 25.63
C ARG A 89 -8.93 35.52 25.97
N GLY A 90 -9.97 35.20 25.17
CA GLY A 90 -11.36 35.51 25.53
C GLY A 90 -11.88 34.41 26.46
N ALA A 91 -12.77 34.78 27.36
CA ALA A 91 -13.44 33.91 28.32
C ALA A 91 -14.01 32.62 27.70
N PRO A 92 -14.23 31.54 28.48
CA PRO A 92 -14.67 30.25 27.95
C PRO A 92 -15.99 30.41 27.19
N ARG A 93 -15.94 30.19 25.90
CA ARG A 93 -17.16 30.04 25.06
C ARG A 93 -17.81 28.73 25.48
N GLY A 94 -19.06 28.86 25.95
CA GLY A 94 -19.86 27.74 26.37
C GLY A 94 -19.84 26.55 25.44
N ASP A 95 -19.91 25.38 26.01
CA ASP A 95 -19.82 24.03 25.43
C ASP A 95 -20.45 23.93 24.06
N ALA A 96 -19.63 23.93 23.02
CA ALA A 96 -20.00 23.38 21.73
C ALA A 96 -20.36 21.91 21.97
N ARG A 97 -21.61 21.52 21.76
CA ARG A 97 -22.20 20.22 22.05
C ARG A 97 -21.20 19.08 21.94
N ALA A 98 -20.62 18.70 23.08
CA ALA A 98 -19.83 17.49 23.19
C ALA A 98 -20.78 16.29 23.11
N SER A 99 -20.42 15.29 22.33
CA SER A 99 -21.14 14.01 22.29
C SER A 99 -20.16 12.89 22.64
N ALA A 100 -20.62 11.91 23.41
CA ALA A 100 -19.89 10.68 23.60
C ALA A 100 -20.20 9.73 22.42
N ARG A 101 -19.21 8.97 22.00
CA ARG A 101 -19.32 7.87 21.06
C ARG A 101 -18.75 6.62 21.71
N ARG A 102 -19.49 5.53 21.70
CA ARG A 102 -19.05 4.29 22.34
C ARG A 102 -18.38 3.36 21.31
N GLU A 103 -17.16 2.94 21.61
CA GLU A 103 -16.41 1.97 20.79
C GLU A 103 -15.85 0.88 21.70
N ARG A 104 -16.26 -0.37 21.49
CA ARG A 104 -15.79 -1.54 22.25
C ARG A 104 -15.83 -1.32 23.77
N GLY A 105 -16.94 -0.81 24.27
CA GLY A 105 -17.12 -0.55 25.69
C GLY A 105 -16.54 0.78 26.21
N ARG A 106 -15.71 1.49 25.42
CA ARG A 106 -15.11 2.76 25.80
C ARG A 106 -15.87 3.96 25.24
N ASP A 107 -16.16 4.93 26.10
CA ASP A 107 -16.74 6.20 25.69
C ASP A 107 -15.64 7.14 25.17
N ILE A 108 -15.81 7.61 23.94
CA ILE A 108 -14.92 8.58 23.29
C ILE A 108 -15.65 9.92 23.18
N ARG A 109 -15.17 10.91 23.88
CA ARG A 109 -15.67 12.28 23.76
C ARG A 109 -15.24 12.87 22.42
N VAL A 110 -16.19 13.47 21.73
CA VAL A 110 -15.96 14.20 20.48
C VAL A 110 -16.63 15.57 20.55
N THR A 111 -16.00 16.57 19.95
CA THR A 111 -16.52 17.94 19.87
C THR A 111 -16.62 18.36 18.42
N THR A 112 -17.25 19.49 18.16
CA THR A 112 -17.32 20.06 16.80
C THR A 112 -15.96 20.48 16.23
N THR A 113 -14.94 20.58 17.05
CA THR A 113 -13.56 20.95 16.68
C THR A 113 -12.65 19.75 16.47
N THR A 114 -13.05 18.55 16.94
CA THR A 114 -12.28 17.32 16.77
C THR A 114 -12.74 16.53 15.55
N PHE A 115 -11.77 16.03 14.79
CA PHE A 115 -12.07 15.10 13.72
C PHE A 115 -12.33 13.70 14.29
N TYR A 116 -13.53 13.20 14.04
CA TYR A 116 -13.91 11.83 14.40
C TYR A 116 -14.85 11.26 13.35
N ARG A 117 -14.62 10.02 12.95
CA ARG A 117 -15.49 9.25 12.04
C ARG A 117 -15.81 7.90 12.65
N ALA A 118 -17.10 7.64 12.88
CA ALA A 118 -17.58 6.35 13.36
C ALA A 118 -17.21 5.20 12.40
N GLU A 119 -17.30 5.47 11.09
CA GLU A 119 -16.96 4.52 10.03
C GLU A 119 -15.49 4.04 10.10
N SER A 120 -14.62 4.81 10.76
CA SER A 120 -13.22 4.45 10.96
C SER A 120 -12.98 3.52 12.16
N ALA A 121 -14.00 3.19 12.96
CA ALA A 121 -13.87 2.31 14.14
C ALA A 121 -13.25 0.96 13.77
N GLN A 122 -13.72 0.33 12.70
CA GLN A 122 -13.18 -0.94 12.21
C GLN A 122 -11.67 -0.83 11.84
N GLY A 123 -11.22 0.30 11.28
CA GLY A 123 -9.80 0.54 11.02
C GLY A 123 -8.98 0.68 12.32
N ARG A 124 -9.57 1.23 13.40
CA ARG A 124 -8.95 1.27 14.74
C ARG A 124 -8.90 -0.14 15.35
N ASP A 125 -9.97 -0.93 15.24
CA ASP A 125 -9.98 -2.33 15.65
C ASP A 125 -8.84 -3.12 15.03
N LEU A 126 -8.67 -3.04 13.71
CA LEU A 126 -7.60 -3.75 13.01
C LEU A 126 -6.20 -3.33 13.48
N GLY A 127 -5.99 -2.04 13.77
CA GLY A 127 -4.72 -1.55 14.31
C GLY A 127 -4.42 -2.15 15.69
N VAL A 128 -5.42 -2.18 16.57
CA VAL A 128 -5.31 -2.77 17.90
C VAL A 128 -5.09 -4.28 17.81
N LEU A 129 -5.84 -4.99 16.96
CA LEU A 129 -5.66 -6.44 16.78
C LEU A 129 -4.25 -6.78 16.30
N ALA A 130 -3.71 -6.02 15.34
CA ALA A 130 -2.33 -6.23 14.91
C ALA A 130 -1.32 -6.00 16.06
N ALA A 131 -1.55 -5.01 16.91
CA ALA A 131 -0.72 -4.77 18.09
C ALA A 131 -0.81 -5.95 19.08
N LEU A 132 -2.00 -6.48 19.34
CA LEU A 132 -2.21 -7.64 20.21
C LEU A 132 -1.46 -8.90 19.74
N THR A 133 -1.31 -9.10 18.42
CA THR A 133 -0.56 -10.25 17.89
C THR A 133 0.90 -10.26 18.30
N THR A 134 1.47 -9.12 18.71
CA THR A 134 2.86 -9.03 19.16
C THR A 134 3.07 -9.66 20.54
N ARG A 135 2.01 -9.83 21.32
CA ARG A 135 2.01 -10.42 22.67
C ARG A 135 2.98 -9.75 23.66
N ARG A 136 3.18 -8.44 23.49
CA ARG A 136 4.05 -7.62 24.37
C ARG A 136 3.48 -6.22 24.55
N ARG A 137 3.93 -5.51 25.58
CA ARG A 137 3.61 -4.07 25.76
C ARG A 137 4.46 -3.24 24.81
N LEU A 138 3.86 -2.23 24.18
CA LEU A 138 4.40 -1.49 23.03
C LEU A 138 4.58 -0.01 23.36
N GLU A 139 5.62 0.57 22.81
CA GLU A 139 5.83 2.01 22.72
C GLU A 139 5.18 2.50 21.42
N VAL A 140 4.09 3.26 21.55
CA VAL A 140 3.23 3.64 20.42
C VAL A 140 3.33 5.15 20.17
N LEU A 141 3.52 5.55 18.90
CA LEU A 141 3.34 6.92 18.42
C LEU A 141 2.06 6.97 17.58
N ASP A 142 1.04 7.69 18.08
CA ASP A 142 -0.10 8.15 17.29
C ASP A 142 0.22 9.57 16.79
N ALA A 143 0.67 9.67 15.55
CA ALA A 143 1.24 10.90 15.00
C ALA A 143 0.20 11.98 14.65
N THR A 144 -1.09 11.60 14.60
CA THR A 144 -2.22 12.44 14.19
C THR A 144 -3.47 12.05 14.98
N CYS A 145 -3.40 12.19 16.30
CA CYS A 145 -4.35 11.56 17.22
C CYS A 145 -5.77 12.17 17.21
N ALA A 146 -5.96 13.38 16.69
CA ALA A 146 -7.23 14.10 16.63
C ALA A 146 -7.95 14.11 18.00
N SER A 147 -9.03 13.33 18.17
CA SER A 147 -9.73 13.18 19.46
C SER A 147 -9.01 12.26 20.46
N GLY A 148 -7.91 11.62 20.10
CA GLY A 148 -7.26 10.59 20.93
C GLY A 148 -7.96 9.23 20.92
N ALA A 149 -9.00 9.04 20.08
CA ALA A 149 -9.79 7.81 20.03
C ALA A 149 -8.93 6.56 19.79
N ARG A 150 -7.95 6.63 18.90
CA ARG A 150 -7.04 5.54 18.60
C ARG A 150 -6.13 5.20 19.78
N ALA A 151 -5.53 6.22 20.39
CA ALA A 151 -4.71 6.04 21.59
C ALA A 151 -5.52 5.42 22.74
N ALA A 152 -6.77 5.86 22.96
CA ALA A 152 -7.68 5.29 23.93
C ALA A 152 -7.99 3.80 23.65
N ARG A 153 -8.11 3.41 22.39
CA ARG A 153 -8.36 2.02 21.98
C ARG A 153 -7.15 1.11 22.22
N TYR A 154 -5.92 1.58 21.97
CA TYR A 154 -4.71 0.85 22.35
C TYR A 154 -4.59 0.70 23.88
N ALA A 155 -5.03 1.72 24.64
CA ALA A 155 -5.06 1.66 26.09
C ALA A 155 -6.02 0.58 26.61
N GLU A 156 -7.26 0.58 26.12
CA GLU A 156 -8.29 -0.38 26.49
C GLU A 156 -7.86 -1.83 26.25
N ALA A 157 -7.15 -2.08 25.17
CA ALA A 157 -6.60 -3.38 24.85
C ALA A 157 -5.40 -3.81 25.73
N GLY A 158 -4.91 -2.95 26.62
CA GLY A 158 -3.80 -3.26 27.55
C GLY A 158 -2.43 -3.45 26.88
N VAL A 159 -2.26 -2.99 25.64
CA VAL A 159 -1.02 -3.21 24.86
C VAL A 159 0.05 -2.15 25.08
N LEU A 160 -0.22 -1.09 25.85
CA LEU A 160 0.68 0.05 25.97
C LEU A 160 1.76 -0.17 27.04
N LYS A 161 3.02 0.09 26.67
CA LYS A 161 4.13 0.43 27.58
C LYS A 161 4.24 1.96 27.68
N SER A 162 4.20 2.66 26.56
CA SER A 162 4.13 4.11 26.51
C SER A 162 3.29 4.56 25.30
N MET A 163 2.70 5.76 25.41
CA MET A 163 1.92 6.41 24.35
C MET A 163 2.43 7.82 24.11
N HIS A 164 2.85 8.09 22.88
CA HIS A 164 3.07 9.44 22.39
C HIS A 164 1.92 9.81 21.45
N ALA A 165 0.98 10.62 21.92
CA ALA A 165 -0.12 11.13 21.10
C ALA A 165 0.20 12.55 20.65
N ASN A 166 0.15 12.79 19.35
CA ASN A 166 0.44 14.07 18.71
C ASN A 166 -0.67 14.49 17.76
N ASP A 167 -0.95 15.77 17.71
CA ASP A 167 -1.76 16.40 16.66
C ASP A 167 -1.21 17.79 16.34
N VAL A 168 -1.36 18.25 15.10
CA VAL A 168 -0.95 19.61 14.72
C VAL A 168 -1.91 20.66 15.28
N ASN A 169 -3.16 20.29 15.56
CA ASN A 169 -4.18 21.16 16.07
C ASN A 169 -4.16 21.18 17.62
N ALA A 170 -3.62 22.23 18.22
CA ALA A 170 -3.62 22.38 19.67
C ALA A 170 -5.02 22.56 20.29
N ASP A 171 -6.04 22.91 19.51
CA ASP A 171 -7.40 23.08 20.04
C ASP A 171 -8.07 21.74 20.44
N VAL A 172 -7.42 20.59 20.13
CA VAL A 172 -7.91 19.26 20.55
C VAL A 172 -7.37 18.82 21.91
N GLU A 173 -6.45 19.56 22.52
CA GLU A 173 -5.75 19.16 23.74
C GLU A 173 -6.70 18.74 24.87
N ASP A 174 -7.72 19.54 25.17
CA ASP A 174 -8.66 19.26 26.26
C ASP A 174 -9.41 17.93 26.03
N VAL A 175 -9.85 17.68 24.80
CA VAL A 175 -10.55 16.44 24.43
C VAL A 175 -9.62 15.23 24.50
N VAL A 176 -8.37 15.36 24.02
CA VAL A 176 -7.37 14.28 24.11
C VAL A 176 -7.07 13.95 25.57
N ARG A 177 -6.88 14.96 26.42
CA ARG A 177 -6.63 14.76 27.84
C ARG A 177 -7.80 14.07 28.54
N GLU A 178 -9.03 14.42 28.19
CA GLU A 178 -10.23 13.78 28.75
C GLU A 178 -10.35 12.32 28.28
N ASN A 179 -10.18 12.04 26.99
CA ASN A 179 -10.24 10.68 26.44
C ASN A 179 -9.10 9.78 26.94
N LEU A 180 -7.98 10.35 27.37
CA LEU A 180 -6.82 9.64 27.93
C LEU A 180 -6.66 9.84 29.43
N ALA A 181 -7.70 10.30 30.15
CA ALA A 181 -7.61 10.62 31.56
C ALA A 181 -7.08 9.45 32.42
N ASP A 182 -7.51 8.25 32.14
CA ASP A 182 -7.05 7.02 32.82
C ASP A 182 -5.54 6.82 32.69
N LEU A 183 -5.03 7.04 31.47
CA LEU A 183 -3.59 6.93 31.17
C LEU A 183 -2.78 8.07 31.81
N LEU A 184 -3.36 9.26 31.93
CA LEU A 184 -2.73 10.43 32.50
C LEU A 184 -2.83 10.45 34.03
N SER A 185 -3.56 9.49 34.62
CA SER A 185 -3.66 9.34 36.08
C SER A 185 -2.31 8.97 36.67
N PRO A 186 -1.99 9.47 37.87
CA PRO A 186 -0.78 9.07 38.64
C PRO A 186 -0.71 7.57 38.94
N ALA A 187 -1.85 6.87 38.89
CA ALA A 187 -1.93 5.42 39.11
C ALA A 187 -1.61 4.62 37.82
N SER A 188 -1.48 5.26 36.68
CA SER A 188 -1.17 4.60 35.42
C SER A 188 0.31 4.18 35.37
N GLU A 189 0.56 2.94 34.90
CA GLU A 189 1.91 2.47 34.61
C GLU A 189 2.37 2.81 33.18
N VAL A 190 1.51 3.46 32.39
CA VAL A 190 1.81 3.85 31.01
C VAL A 190 2.41 5.24 30.99
N ASP A 191 3.60 5.38 30.42
CA ASP A 191 4.20 6.69 30.19
C ASP A 191 3.50 7.37 29.00
N VAL A 192 2.90 8.56 29.24
CA VAL A 192 2.12 9.30 28.24
C VAL A 192 2.75 10.64 27.93
N LYS A 193 3.11 10.83 26.67
CA LYS A 193 3.56 12.10 26.12
C LYS A 193 2.51 12.68 25.18
N LEU A 194 2.05 13.90 25.46
CA LEU A 194 1.19 14.66 24.57
C LEU A 194 1.99 15.77 23.90
N THR A 195 1.87 15.90 22.59
CA THR A 195 2.46 17.01 21.82
C THR A 195 1.46 17.54 20.81
N PHE A 196 1.57 18.84 20.53
CA PHE A 196 0.71 19.51 19.55
C PHE A 196 1.60 20.24 18.54
N ASP A 197 2.25 19.41 17.66
CA ASP A 197 3.25 19.89 16.70
C ASP A 197 3.03 19.22 15.35
N ASP A 198 3.65 19.75 14.31
CA ASP A 198 3.68 19.14 13.00
C ASP A 198 4.31 17.72 13.08
N ALA A 199 3.63 16.72 12.56
CA ALA A 199 4.10 15.33 12.59
C ALA A 199 5.50 15.17 11.99
N GLN A 200 5.86 15.96 10.96
CA GLN A 200 7.21 15.93 10.38
C GLN A 200 8.29 16.34 11.38
N ARG A 201 7.98 17.31 12.24
CA ARG A 201 8.90 17.72 13.31
C ARG A 201 9.03 16.65 14.39
N VAL A 202 7.92 15.97 14.71
CA VAL A 202 7.92 14.82 15.64
C VAL A 202 8.81 13.71 15.09
N PHE A 203 8.66 13.33 13.83
CA PHE A 203 9.50 12.32 13.18
C PHE A 203 10.97 12.73 13.14
N ALA A 204 11.27 13.97 12.74
CA ALA A 204 12.65 14.46 12.70
C ALA A 204 13.31 14.44 14.09
N ARG A 205 12.60 14.88 15.14
CA ARG A 205 13.07 14.85 16.53
C ARG A 205 13.30 13.42 17.00
N ALA A 206 12.33 12.53 16.79
CA ALA A 206 12.44 11.13 17.17
C ALA A 206 13.67 10.47 16.53
N TRP A 207 13.92 10.73 15.24
CA TRP A 207 15.09 10.20 14.56
C TRP A 207 16.41 10.77 15.10
N LEU A 208 16.50 12.08 15.35
CA LEU A 208 17.69 12.75 15.90
C LEU A 208 18.00 12.28 17.32
N GLU A 209 16.98 12.15 18.17
CA GLU A 209 17.08 11.72 19.56
C GLU A 209 17.19 10.19 19.69
N LYS A 210 17.09 9.44 18.58
CA LYS A 210 17.06 7.96 18.53
C LYS A 210 15.93 7.37 19.38
N THR A 211 14.82 8.06 19.45
CA THR A 211 13.59 7.59 20.08
C THR A 211 12.75 6.85 19.05
N PHE A 212 12.77 5.52 19.10
CA PHE A 212 12.05 4.69 18.15
C PHE A 212 10.86 4.01 18.83
N TYR A 213 9.79 3.81 18.07
CA TYR A 213 8.53 3.23 18.55
C TYR A 213 8.32 1.81 18.02
N ASP A 214 7.62 0.99 18.80
CA ASP A 214 7.19 -0.33 18.37
C ASP A 214 6.05 -0.25 17.35
N VAL A 215 5.20 0.80 17.48
CA VAL A 215 4.14 1.11 16.53
C VAL A 215 4.20 2.60 16.20
N VAL A 216 4.20 2.92 14.92
CA VAL A 216 3.97 4.29 14.43
C VAL A 216 2.70 4.29 13.60
N ASP A 217 1.72 5.08 14.03
CA ASP A 217 0.42 5.22 13.40
C ASP A 217 0.29 6.61 12.77
N VAL A 218 0.01 6.65 11.46
CA VAL A 218 -0.14 7.89 10.68
C VAL A 218 -1.47 7.86 9.96
N ASP A 219 -2.49 8.43 10.58
CA ASP A 219 -3.85 8.58 10.03
C ASP A 219 -4.12 10.03 9.60
N GLY A 220 -3.24 10.55 8.74
CA GLY A 220 -3.31 11.92 8.24
C GLY A 220 -4.07 12.08 6.93
N PHE A 221 -4.34 13.33 6.56
CA PHE A 221 -4.95 13.68 5.28
C PHE A 221 -3.92 13.72 4.14
N GLY A 222 -4.31 13.22 2.97
CA GLY A 222 -3.50 13.28 1.74
C GLY A 222 -2.35 12.27 1.69
N ALA A 223 -1.30 12.64 0.95
CA ALA A 223 -0.06 11.86 0.84
C ALA A 223 0.91 12.31 1.95
N ALA A 224 0.93 11.60 3.06
CA ALA A 224 1.88 11.85 4.14
C ALA A 224 3.33 11.51 3.71
N ASN A 225 4.32 12.11 4.38
CA ASN A 225 5.71 11.72 4.18
C ASN A 225 6.04 10.44 4.96
N PHE A 226 5.63 9.30 4.44
CA PHE A 226 5.83 8.00 5.08
C PHE A 226 7.30 7.61 5.25
N GLY A 227 8.21 8.15 4.44
CA GLY A 227 9.64 7.87 4.55
C GLY A 227 10.23 8.32 5.89
N ASP A 228 9.83 9.49 6.40
CA ASP A 228 10.32 9.98 7.69
C ASP A 228 9.64 9.27 8.87
N ALA A 229 8.35 8.92 8.74
CA ALA A 229 7.65 8.12 9.73
C ALA A 229 8.28 6.72 9.88
N LEU A 230 8.64 6.06 8.76
CA LEU A 230 9.30 4.75 8.76
C LEU A 230 10.63 4.75 9.51
N LYS A 231 11.39 5.86 9.48
CA LYS A 231 12.66 6.00 10.24
C LYS A 231 12.46 5.94 11.75
N CYS A 232 11.24 6.19 12.24
CA CYS A 232 10.90 6.20 13.66
C CYS A 232 10.44 4.84 14.17
N VAL A 233 10.24 3.86 13.29
CA VAL A 233 9.79 2.51 13.66
C VAL A 233 11.00 1.64 14.02
N LYS A 234 10.92 0.92 15.14
CA LYS A 234 11.89 -0.12 15.49
C LYS A 234 11.85 -1.25 14.46
N TYR A 235 13.01 -1.88 14.21
CA TYR A 235 13.01 -3.11 13.42
C TYR A 235 12.22 -4.22 14.13
N GLY A 236 11.36 -4.92 13.42
CA GLY A 236 10.36 -5.84 13.95
C GLY A 236 9.09 -5.15 14.46
N GLY A 237 9.02 -3.82 14.34
CA GLY A 237 7.85 -3.01 14.72
C GLY A 237 6.80 -2.92 13.60
N LEU A 238 5.75 -2.15 13.88
CA LEU A 238 4.58 -1.97 13.06
C LEU A 238 4.46 -0.53 12.56
N PHE A 239 4.11 -0.38 11.30
CA PHE A 239 3.81 0.91 10.70
C PHE A 239 2.39 0.92 10.13
N TYR A 240 1.49 1.71 10.70
CA TYR A 240 0.12 1.83 10.23
C TYR A 240 -0.03 3.10 9.41
N ALA A 241 -0.16 2.94 8.11
CA ALA A 241 -0.25 4.04 7.16
C ALA A 241 -1.67 4.20 6.63
N THR A 242 -2.15 5.45 6.56
CA THR A 242 -3.45 5.80 5.98
C THR A 242 -3.28 6.85 4.90
N SER A 243 -4.02 6.71 3.81
CA SER A 243 -4.17 7.74 2.79
C SER A 243 -5.64 7.99 2.47
N THR A 244 -6.02 9.26 2.42
CA THR A 244 -7.36 9.72 2.00
C THR A 244 -7.35 10.28 0.56
N ASP A 245 -6.21 10.23 -0.15
CA ASP A 245 -6.08 10.77 -1.51
C ASP A 245 -6.52 9.76 -2.57
N ALA A 246 -7.77 9.30 -2.45
CA ALA A 246 -8.35 8.32 -3.37
C ALA A 246 -8.40 8.83 -4.81
N ARG A 247 -8.57 10.13 -5.02
CA ARG A 247 -8.61 10.68 -6.39
C ARG A 247 -7.27 10.53 -7.11
N ALA A 248 -6.16 10.74 -6.38
CA ALA A 248 -4.85 10.50 -6.95
C ALA A 248 -4.61 8.99 -7.12
N LEU A 249 -4.77 8.20 -6.05
CA LEU A 249 -4.48 6.77 -6.07
C LEU A 249 -5.29 6.00 -7.12
N CYS A 250 -6.54 6.39 -7.38
CA CYS A 250 -7.37 5.83 -8.45
C CYS A 250 -7.06 6.42 -9.84
N GLY A 251 -6.08 7.31 -9.99
CA GLY A 251 -5.69 7.89 -11.28
C GLY A 251 -6.58 9.03 -11.78
N GLN A 252 -7.54 9.53 -10.98
CA GLN A 252 -8.38 10.69 -11.35
C GLN A 252 -7.62 12.02 -11.29
N ASN A 253 -6.48 12.05 -10.59
CA ASN A 253 -5.56 13.17 -10.56
C ASN A 253 -4.15 12.65 -10.89
N PRO A 254 -3.82 12.48 -12.18
CA PRO A 254 -2.58 11.85 -12.61
C PRO A 254 -1.33 12.66 -12.26
N GLU A 255 -1.41 13.99 -12.19
CA GLU A 255 -0.28 14.85 -11.78
C GLU A 255 0.08 14.60 -10.31
N THR A 256 -0.92 14.56 -9.43
CA THR A 256 -0.71 14.26 -8.02
C THR A 256 -0.25 12.81 -7.83
N LEU A 257 -0.82 11.86 -8.57
CA LEU A 257 -0.40 10.47 -8.55
C LEU A 257 1.10 10.32 -8.91
N SER A 258 1.50 10.94 -10.02
CA SER A 258 2.91 10.91 -10.46
C SER A 258 3.84 11.58 -9.44
N ARG A 259 3.49 12.78 -8.99
CA ARG A 259 4.34 13.58 -8.08
C ARG A 259 4.43 12.98 -6.69
N ALA A 260 3.30 12.55 -6.08
CA ALA A 260 3.24 12.11 -4.69
C ALA A 260 3.56 10.61 -4.52
N PHE A 261 3.19 9.78 -5.50
CA PHE A 261 3.31 8.32 -5.42
C PHE A 261 4.24 7.72 -6.48
N GLY A 262 4.78 8.52 -7.40
CA GLY A 262 5.69 8.05 -8.46
C GLY A 262 5.06 6.96 -9.35
N ASN A 263 3.78 7.11 -9.71
CA ASN A 263 2.99 6.04 -10.29
C ASN A 263 2.09 6.53 -11.43
N ALA A 264 1.57 5.59 -12.22
CA ALA A 264 0.56 5.85 -13.24
C ALA A 264 -0.56 4.80 -13.17
N VAL A 265 -1.80 5.25 -13.20
CA VAL A 265 -3.00 4.40 -13.29
C VAL A 265 -3.75 4.79 -14.55
N VAL A 266 -3.91 3.82 -15.45
CA VAL A 266 -4.59 4.03 -16.72
C VAL A 266 -6.07 3.70 -16.56
N ALA A 267 -6.93 4.64 -16.95
CA ALA A 267 -8.39 4.55 -16.91
C ALA A 267 -8.98 4.35 -15.50
N PRO A 268 -9.18 5.43 -14.78
CA PRO A 268 -9.66 5.43 -13.38
C PRO A 268 -11.10 4.91 -13.20
N SER A 269 -11.85 4.70 -14.27
CA SER A 269 -13.22 4.16 -14.26
C SER A 269 -13.29 2.64 -14.45
N ARG A 270 -12.16 1.95 -14.55
CA ARG A 270 -12.13 0.50 -14.77
C ARG A 270 -12.53 -0.28 -13.53
N PRO A 271 -13.10 -1.49 -13.71
CA PRO A 271 -13.35 -2.42 -12.62
C PRO A 271 -12.07 -2.70 -11.82
N GLY A 272 -12.20 -2.81 -10.49
CA GLY A 272 -11.05 -3.14 -9.65
C GLY A 272 -10.07 -2.00 -9.38
N VAL A 273 -10.35 -0.75 -9.82
CA VAL A 273 -9.45 0.40 -9.63
C VAL A 273 -9.10 0.64 -8.15
N ASN A 274 -9.99 0.34 -7.21
CA ASN A 274 -9.72 0.50 -5.77
C ASN A 274 -8.65 -0.48 -5.27
N GLU A 275 -8.60 -1.70 -5.81
CA GLU A 275 -7.50 -2.62 -5.51
C GLU A 275 -6.17 -2.14 -6.13
N ILE A 276 -6.21 -1.67 -7.36
CA ILE A 276 -5.03 -1.05 -8.00
C ILE A 276 -4.52 0.12 -7.16
N ALA A 277 -5.42 0.99 -6.70
CA ALA A 277 -5.09 2.13 -5.84
C ALA A 277 -4.43 1.70 -4.52
N LEU A 278 -4.98 0.68 -3.86
CA LEU A 278 -4.42 0.11 -2.63
C LEU A 278 -3.01 -0.46 -2.88
N ARG A 279 -2.80 -1.15 -4.01
CA ARG A 279 -1.50 -1.70 -4.40
C ARG A 279 -0.48 -0.63 -4.79
N VAL A 280 -0.93 0.47 -5.39
CA VAL A 280 -0.10 1.67 -5.63
C VAL A 280 0.35 2.27 -4.30
N PHE A 281 -0.56 2.39 -3.34
CA PHE A 281 -0.26 2.92 -2.01
C PHE A 281 0.76 2.03 -1.26
N ILE A 282 0.56 0.71 -1.26
CA ILE A 282 1.53 -0.24 -0.70
C ILE A 282 2.89 -0.07 -1.38
N GLY A 283 2.91 -0.04 -2.71
CA GLY A 283 4.14 0.09 -3.50
C GLY A 283 4.90 1.38 -3.19
N ASP A 284 4.22 2.48 -2.94
CA ASP A 284 4.86 3.75 -2.54
C ASP A 284 5.56 3.63 -1.18
N VAL A 285 4.91 3.05 -0.17
CA VAL A 285 5.51 2.84 1.16
C VAL A 285 6.70 1.90 1.07
N VAL A 286 6.58 0.79 0.35
CA VAL A 286 7.66 -0.18 0.13
C VAL A 286 8.85 0.49 -0.57
N ARG A 287 8.62 1.29 -1.60
CA ARG A 287 9.67 2.01 -2.34
C ARG A 287 10.39 3.03 -1.45
N ARG A 288 9.64 3.81 -0.66
CA ARG A 288 10.23 4.78 0.28
C ARG A 288 11.04 4.09 1.36
N GLY A 289 10.56 2.98 1.89
CA GLY A 289 11.30 2.15 2.85
C GLY A 289 12.60 1.62 2.25
N ALA A 290 12.54 1.01 1.07
CA ALA A 290 13.73 0.49 0.37
C ALA A 290 14.80 1.56 0.13
N ALA A 291 14.40 2.79 -0.23
CA ALA A 291 15.31 3.90 -0.46
C ALA A 291 16.12 4.31 0.80
N ILE A 292 15.66 3.94 1.99
CA ILE A 292 16.32 4.22 3.27
C ILE A 292 16.80 2.95 4.00
N GLY A 293 16.86 1.82 3.31
CA GLY A 293 17.36 0.55 3.86
C GLY A 293 16.35 -0.16 4.78
N ILE A 294 15.06 0.09 4.61
CA ILE A 294 13.95 -0.52 5.34
C ILE A 294 13.14 -1.43 4.41
N SER A 295 12.83 -2.63 4.88
CA SER A 295 11.84 -3.52 4.30
C SER A 295 10.51 -3.33 5.00
N ALA A 296 9.47 -2.94 4.26
CA ALA A 296 8.10 -2.81 4.75
C ALA A 296 7.23 -3.87 4.05
N THR A 297 6.67 -4.80 4.83
CA THR A 297 5.83 -5.90 4.31
C THR A 297 4.41 -5.72 4.82
N PRO A 298 3.37 -5.69 3.97
CA PRO A 298 1.99 -5.55 4.41
C PRO A 298 1.54 -6.76 5.22
N LEU A 299 0.95 -6.50 6.40
CA LEU A 299 0.31 -7.51 7.25
C LEU A 299 -1.18 -7.61 6.97
N PHE A 300 -1.83 -6.47 6.78
CA PHE A 300 -3.16 -6.36 6.21
C PHE A 300 -3.33 -5.02 5.49
N SER A 301 -4.30 -4.98 4.60
CA SER A 301 -4.68 -3.76 3.89
C SER A 301 -6.20 -3.63 3.83
N LEU A 302 -6.70 -2.41 3.92
CA LEU A 302 -8.12 -2.12 4.01
C LEU A 302 -8.47 -0.95 3.08
N PHE A 303 -9.56 -1.12 2.34
CA PHE A 303 -10.23 -0.05 1.62
C PHE A 303 -11.61 0.22 2.23
N HIS A 304 -11.83 1.45 2.69
CA HIS A 304 -13.13 1.91 3.14
C HIS A 304 -13.84 2.71 2.04
N PRO A 305 -15.02 2.28 1.57
CA PRO A 305 -15.74 2.96 0.50
C PRO A 305 -16.41 4.27 0.95
N HIS A 306 -16.72 4.39 2.24
CA HIS A 306 -17.38 5.57 2.81
C HIS A 306 -16.38 6.69 3.11
N GLY A 307 -16.23 7.63 2.15
CA GLY A 307 -15.17 8.62 2.13
C GLY A 307 -13.84 7.90 1.91
N PRO A 308 -13.55 7.52 0.67
CA PRO A 308 -12.62 6.44 0.34
C PRO A 308 -11.27 6.63 1.04
N VAL A 309 -10.93 5.67 1.89
CA VAL A 309 -9.72 5.67 2.71
C VAL A 309 -9.00 4.34 2.51
N PHE A 310 -7.70 4.41 2.29
CA PHE A 310 -6.79 3.28 2.18
C PHE A 310 -5.96 3.19 3.45
N ARG A 311 -5.93 2.01 4.08
CA ARG A 311 -5.15 1.72 5.28
C ARG A 311 -4.33 0.46 5.10
N VAL A 312 -3.08 0.49 5.53
CA VAL A 312 -2.19 -0.67 5.47
C VAL A 312 -1.35 -0.73 6.73
N MET A 313 -1.33 -1.88 7.38
CA MET A 313 -0.38 -2.18 8.44
C MET A 313 0.81 -2.91 7.82
N PHE A 314 2.00 -2.41 8.09
CA PHE A 314 3.25 -3.01 7.66
C PHE A 314 4.06 -3.52 8.85
N ARG A 315 4.74 -4.64 8.66
CA ARG A 315 5.89 -5.02 9.46
C ARG A 315 7.13 -4.33 8.90
N VAL A 316 7.91 -3.73 9.77
CA VAL A 316 9.10 -2.98 9.40
C VAL A 316 10.35 -3.74 9.84
N GLU A 317 11.24 -4.03 8.91
CA GLU A 317 12.47 -4.74 9.17
C GLU A 317 13.66 -4.02 8.53
N LYS A 318 14.86 -4.30 9.03
CA LYS A 318 16.07 -3.85 8.35
C LYS A 318 16.16 -4.54 7.01
N ALA A 319 16.31 -3.77 5.94
CA ALA A 319 16.57 -4.33 4.63
C ALA A 319 17.88 -5.13 4.67
N ARG A 320 17.80 -6.43 4.43
CA ARG A 320 18.93 -7.29 4.11
C ARG A 320 18.98 -7.37 2.60
N GLY A 321 20.05 -7.90 1.98
CA GLY A 321 20.23 -7.91 0.52
C GLY A 321 18.97 -8.24 -0.31
N GLY A 322 18.05 -9.04 0.24
CA GLY A 322 16.75 -9.35 -0.36
C GLY A 322 15.67 -8.26 -0.27
N ALA A 323 15.87 -7.13 0.42
CA ALA A 323 14.89 -6.03 0.33
C ALA A 323 14.86 -5.39 -1.05
N TYR A 324 15.95 -5.51 -1.78
CA TYR A 324 16.01 -5.18 -3.19
C TYR A 324 15.32 -6.23 -4.07
N ASP A 325 15.00 -7.42 -3.53
CA ASP A 325 14.29 -8.48 -4.25
C ASP A 325 12.84 -8.08 -4.57
N ALA A 326 12.26 -7.17 -3.79
CA ALA A 326 10.97 -6.59 -4.13
C ALA A 326 10.97 -5.90 -5.51
N PHE A 327 12.13 -5.43 -5.95
CA PHE A 327 12.36 -4.74 -7.22
C PHE A 327 13.19 -5.59 -8.21
N ALA A 328 13.46 -6.85 -7.85
CA ALA A 328 14.22 -7.74 -8.71
C ALA A 328 13.51 -7.98 -10.05
N SER A 329 14.29 -8.15 -11.11
CA SER A 329 13.78 -8.41 -12.46
C SER A 329 13.35 -9.87 -12.70
N ASN A 330 13.18 -10.67 -11.63
CA ASN A 330 12.80 -12.06 -11.71
C ASN A 330 11.29 -12.29 -11.55
N ARG A 331 10.85 -13.56 -11.73
CA ARG A 331 9.46 -13.98 -11.57
C ARG A 331 8.90 -13.76 -10.17
N ASP A 332 9.75 -13.54 -9.19
CA ASP A 332 9.39 -13.37 -7.78
C ASP A 332 9.35 -11.90 -7.33
N ALA A 333 9.51 -10.96 -8.26
CA ALA A 333 9.40 -9.54 -7.97
C ALA A 333 8.07 -9.21 -7.29
N ALA A 334 8.15 -8.49 -6.18
CA ALA A 334 6.97 -8.01 -5.46
C ALA A 334 6.38 -6.74 -6.08
N MET A 335 7.16 -6.03 -6.90
CA MET A 335 6.75 -4.82 -7.62
C MET A 335 6.67 -5.08 -9.12
N GLY A 336 5.69 -4.50 -9.78
CA GLY A 336 5.51 -4.61 -11.22
C GLY A 336 4.26 -3.89 -11.70
N PHE A 337 3.68 -4.35 -12.78
CA PHE A 337 2.56 -3.68 -13.45
C PHE A 337 1.39 -4.65 -13.63
N VAL A 338 0.18 -4.09 -13.70
CA VAL A 338 -1.05 -4.81 -14.01
C VAL A 338 -1.63 -4.25 -15.29
N GLY A 339 -1.90 -5.13 -16.25
CA GLY A 339 -2.53 -4.82 -17.53
C GLY A 339 -3.97 -5.29 -17.55
N PHE A 340 -4.89 -4.41 -17.93
CA PHE A 340 -6.31 -4.72 -18.09
C PHE A 340 -6.72 -4.64 -19.55
N CYS A 341 -7.43 -5.65 -20.04
CA CYS A 341 -7.96 -5.69 -21.41
C CYS A 341 -9.38 -5.12 -21.45
N ASP A 342 -9.59 -4.01 -22.14
CA ASP A 342 -10.92 -3.41 -22.28
C ASP A 342 -11.86 -4.28 -23.14
N ARG A 343 -11.32 -5.13 -24.03
CA ARG A 343 -12.11 -5.96 -24.94
C ARG A 343 -12.76 -7.14 -24.21
N CYS A 344 -11.98 -7.94 -23.46
CA CYS A 344 -12.47 -9.16 -22.83
C CYS A 344 -12.56 -9.09 -21.30
N GLY A 345 -12.04 -8.02 -20.68
CA GLY A 345 -12.04 -7.86 -19.24
C GLY A 345 -10.97 -8.65 -18.50
N ASP A 346 -10.10 -9.34 -19.21
CA ASP A 346 -9.02 -10.10 -18.60
C ASP A 346 -7.96 -9.17 -18.00
N THR A 347 -7.32 -9.64 -16.94
CA THR A 347 -6.29 -8.89 -16.23
C THR A 347 -5.04 -9.76 -16.09
N SER A 348 -3.90 -9.22 -16.47
CA SER A 348 -2.64 -9.91 -16.44
C SER A 348 -1.56 -9.12 -15.71
N VAL A 349 -0.60 -9.83 -15.13
CA VAL A 349 0.61 -9.21 -14.60
C VAL A 349 1.55 -8.94 -15.76
N VAL A 350 1.89 -7.66 -15.93
CA VAL A 350 2.91 -7.24 -16.89
C VAL A 350 4.20 -7.07 -16.10
N ARG A 351 5.10 -7.98 -16.28
CA ARG A 351 6.45 -7.87 -15.71
C ARG A 351 7.24 -6.95 -16.62
N ALA A 352 7.83 -5.96 -16.02
CA ALA A 352 8.78 -5.12 -16.73
C ALA A 352 10.17 -5.38 -16.17
N PRO A 353 10.93 -6.32 -16.70
CA PRO A 353 12.36 -6.26 -16.54
C PRO A 353 12.86 -5.14 -17.46
N LEU A 354 12.61 -3.89 -17.05
CA LEU A 354 13.24 -2.74 -17.70
C LEU A 354 14.75 -2.74 -17.46
N ILE A 355 15.20 -3.50 -16.44
CA ILE A 355 16.59 -3.56 -16.01
C ILE A 355 16.91 -5.03 -15.70
N ASP A 356 17.93 -5.60 -16.33
CA ASP A 356 18.43 -6.92 -15.99
C ASP A 356 19.24 -6.90 -14.68
N VAL A 357 19.65 -8.06 -14.18
CA VAL A 357 20.43 -8.20 -12.94
C VAL A 357 21.80 -7.47 -12.98
N TYR A 358 22.24 -7.03 -14.15
CA TYR A 358 23.48 -6.28 -14.34
C TYR A 358 23.23 -4.77 -14.55
N GLY A 359 21.98 -4.32 -14.45
CA GLY A 359 21.61 -2.92 -14.64
C GLY A 359 21.46 -2.48 -16.11
N HIS A 360 21.44 -3.43 -17.05
CA HIS A 360 21.21 -3.11 -18.46
C HIS A 360 19.70 -3.00 -18.76
N THR A 361 19.32 -1.99 -19.52
CA THR A 361 17.95 -1.89 -20.05
C THR A 361 17.69 -3.00 -21.05
N LYS A 362 16.71 -3.85 -20.75
CA LYS A 362 16.22 -4.82 -21.73
C LYS A 362 15.28 -4.12 -22.71
N THR A 363 15.60 -4.16 -23.98
CA THR A 363 14.63 -3.84 -25.02
C THR A 363 13.61 -4.99 -25.07
N ILE A 364 12.34 -4.68 -24.86
CA ILE A 364 11.24 -5.63 -25.00
C ILE A 364 11.18 -6.01 -26.49
N ALA A 365 11.61 -7.21 -26.83
CA ALA A 365 11.50 -7.71 -28.19
C ALA A 365 10.02 -8.08 -28.50
N PRO A 366 9.51 -7.80 -29.70
CA PRO A 366 8.22 -8.33 -30.12
C PRO A 366 8.25 -9.86 -30.09
N GLY A 367 7.44 -10.48 -29.21
CA GLY A 367 7.40 -11.93 -29.03
C GLY A 367 7.88 -12.44 -27.66
N ASP A 368 8.42 -11.59 -26.80
CA ASP A 368 8.74 -11.92 -25.40
C ASP A 368 7.41 -12.07 -24.63
N ASP A 369 7.00 -13.29 -24.32
CA ASP A 369 5.69 -13.60 -23.68
C ASP A 369 5.58 -13.00 -22.29
N ASP A 370 6.68 -12.71 -21.61
CA ASP A 370 6.73 -12.08 -20.28
C ASP A 370 6.59 -10.54 -20.32
N ALA A 371 6.60 -9.92 -21.51
CA ALA A 371 6.62 -8.47 -21.69
C ALA A 371 5.55 -7.94 -22.64
N THR A 372 4.49 -8.72 -22.90
CA THR A 372 3.45 -8.30 -23.85
C THR A 372 2.60 -7.17 -23.30
N THR A 373 2.52 -6.09 -24.06
CA THR A 373 1.55 -5.00 -23.86
C THR A 373 0.18 -5.33 -24.43
N GLN A 374 -0.02 -6.58 -24.84
CA GLN A 374 -1.24 -7.08 -25.48
C GLN A 374 -1.87 -8.22 -24.68
N CYS A 375 -3.19 -8.29 -24.70
CA CYS A 375 -3.95 -9.35 -24.09
C CYS A 375 -3.67 -10.69 -24.79
N ALA A 376 -3.20 -11.69 -24.05
CA ALA A 376 -2.87 -13.01 -24.59
C ALA A 376 -4.09 -13.66 -25.27
N ARG A 377 -5.29 -13.50 -24.69
CA ARG A 377 -6.54 -14.03 -25.25
C ARG A 377 -6.96 -13.35 -26.55
N CYS A 378 -6.85 -12.02 -26.62
CA CYS A 378 -7.35 -11.26 -27.76
C CYS A 378 -6.34 -11.13 -28.90
N ARG A 379 -5.07 -11.42 -28.67
CA ARG A 379 -3.98 -11.29 -29.65
C ARG A 379 -4.14 -12.23 -30.85
N GLY A 380 -4.74 -13.40 -30.64
CA GLY A 380 -4.91 -14.43 -31.69
C GLY A 380 -6.23 -14.37 -32.48
N GLU A 381 -7.14 -13.45 -32.11
CA GLU A 381 -8.49 -13.42 -32.64
C GLU A 381 -8.70 -12.24 -33.61
N GLY A 382 -8.07 -12.16 -34.80
CA GLY A 382 -8.49 -11.18 -35.79
C GLY A 382 -7.43 -10.54 -36.68
N SER A 383 -7.86 -9.58 -37.51
CA SER A 383 -7.06 -8.81 -38.46
C SER A 383 -6.09 -7.82 -37.81
N ALA A 384 -5.19 -7.19 -38.58
CA ALA A 384 -4.22 -6.21 -38.08
C ALA A 384 -4.87 -4.98 -37.34
N GLU A 385 -6.13 -4.66 -37.63
CA GLU A 385 -6.90 -3.63 -36.90
C GLU A 385 -7.36 -4.13 -35.54
N ASP A 386 -7.67 -5.41 -35.40
CA ASP A 386 -8.04 -6.06 -34.14
C ASP A 386 -6.87 -6.17 -33.14
N THR A 387 -5.62 -6.21 -33.63
CA THR A 387 -4.44 -6.21 -32.74
C THR A 387 -4.28 -4.93 -31.94
N ARG A 388 -4.70 -3.77 -32.45
CA ARG A 388 -4.73 -2.52 -31.68
C ARG A 388 -5.76 -2.56 -30.56
N SER A 389 -6.88 -3.25 -30.76
CA SER A 389 -7.93 -3.42 -29.73
C SER A 389 -7.55 -4.38 -28.61
N ALA A 390 -6.49 -5.17 -28.79
CA ALA A 390 -5.95 -6.09 -27.80
C ALA A 390 -4.94 -5.44 -26.83
N ALA A 391 -4.61 -4.15 -26.99
CA ALA A 391 -3.69 -3.45 -26.12
C ALA A 391 -4.17 -3.45 -24.66
N LEU A 392 -3.23 -3.72 -23.75
CA LEU A 392 -3.49 -3.66 -22.31
C LEU A 392 -3.36 -2.23 -21.80
N ALA A 393 -4.25 -1.85 -20.93
CA ALA A 393 -4.11 -0.65 -20.14
C ALA A 393 -3.27 -0.94 -18.90
N ILE A 394 -2.04 -0.53 -18.93
CA ILE A 394 -1.03 -0.87 -17.94
C ILE A 394 -1.00 0.18 -16.84
N SER A 395 -1.08 -0.27 -15.58
CA SER A 395 -0.96 0.54 -14.37
C SER A 395 0.20 0.05 -13.50
N GLY A 396 0.93 0.97 -12.87
CA GLY A 396 2.05 0.65 -11.99
C GLY A 396 3.18 1.69 -12.05
N PRO A 397 4.34 1.40 -11.42
CA PRO A 397 4.68 0.16 -10.71
C PRO A 397 3.93 0.02 -9.36
N LEU A 398 3.40 -1.14 -9.06
CA LEU A 398 2.56 -1.40 -7.89
C LEU A 398 2.90 -2.75 -7.22
N TRP A 399 2.37 -2.96 -6.00
CA TRP A 399 2.57 -4.20 -5.25
C TRP A 399 1.80 -5.37 -5.90
N LEU A 400 2.51 -6.45 -6.24
CA LEU A 400 1.95 -7.61 -6.94
C LEU A 400 1.61 -8.80 -6.03
N ARG A 401 2.17 -8.86 -4.82
CA ARG A 401 1.97 -9.98 -3.90
C ARG A 401 0.67 -9.86 -3.09
N SER A 402 0.48 -10.77 -2.14
CA SER A 402 -0.67 -10.74 -1.22
C SER A 402 -0.84 -9.38 -0.55
N LEU A 403 -2.10 -8.99 -0.33
CA LEU A 403 -2.48 -7.80 0.43
C LEU A 403 -2.44 -8.04 1.94
N HIS A 404 -2.38 -9.30 2.35
CA HIS A 404 -2.48 -9.74 3.74
C HIS A 404 -1.46 -10.83 4.02
N ASP A 405 -0.96 -10.85 5.25
CA ASP A 405 -0.17 -11.95 5.82
C ASP A 405 -1.13 -12.88 6.55
N ARG A 406 -1.26 -14.11 6.02
CA ARG A 406 -2.25 -15.07 6.51
C ARG A 406 -2.11 -15.37 7.99
N ASP A 407 -0.88 -15.61 8.45
CA ASP A 407 -0.63 -16.00 9.83
C ASP A 407 -0.93 -14.87 10.81
N THR A 408 -0.57 -13.63 10.43
CA THR A 408 -0.94 -12.44 11.20
C THR A 408 -2.45 -12.26 11.27
N VAL A 409 -3.19 -12.44 10.16
CA VAL A 409 -4.65 -12.29 10.17
C VAL A 409 -5.32 -13.37 11.01
N LEU A 410 -4.84 -14.62 10.97
CA LEU A 410 -5.33 -15.69 11.85
C LEU A 410 -5.10 -15.35 13.33
N ALA A 411 -3.91 -14.84 13.68
CA ALA A 411 -3.64 -14.38 15.05
C ALA A 411 -4.51 -13.16 15.45
N MET A 412 -4.88 -12.30 14.50
CA MET A 412 -5.84 -11.21 14.75
C MET A 412 -7.25 -11.75 15.02
N ILE A 413 -7.67 -12.83 14.36
CA ILE A 413 -8.95 -13.50 14.63
C ILE A 413 -8.95 -14.08 16.05
N GLU A 414 -7.88 -14.79 16.44
CA GLU A 414 -7.73 -15.31 17.81
C GLU A 414 -7.77 -14.19 18.85
N ALA A 415 -7.09 -13.06 18.57
CA ALA A 415 -7.10 -11.91 19.47
C ALA A 415 -8.49 -11.27 19.57
N ALA A 416 -9.22 -11.16 18.48
CA ALA A 416 -10.58 -10.61 18.47
C ALA A 416 -11.57 -11.51 19.24
N ASP A 417 -11.44 -12.83 19.10
CA ASP A 417 -12.24 -13.79 19.84
C ASP A 417 -11.95 -13.73 21.34
N ALA A 418 -10.66 -13.68 21.72
CA ALA A 418 -10.25 -13.53 23.11
C ALA A 418 -10.72 -12.22 23.76
N GLN A 419 -10.91 -11.16 22.98
CA GLN A 419 -11.48 -9.88 23.43
C GLN A 419 -13.02 -9.89 23.40
N GLY A 420 -13.68 -10.95 22.93
CA GLY A 420 -15.14 -11.01 22.78
C GLY A 420 -15.71 -10.12 21.68
N TRP A 421 -14.88 -9.65 20.73
CA TRP A 421 -15.30 -8.67 19.70
C TRP A 421 -16.17 -9.25 18.58
N PHE A 422 -16.43 -10.54 18.60
CA PHE A 422 -17.35 -11.20 17.67
C PHE A 422 -18.75 -11.46 18.27
N ALA A 423 -18.96 -11.13 19.54
CA ALA A 423 -20.27 -11.28 20.16
C ALA A 423 -21.31 -10.35 19.51
N ALA A 424 -22.55 -10.81 19.43
CA ALA A 424 -23.63 -10.07 18.79
C ALA A 424 -24.01 -8.77 19.54
N ASP A 425 -23.67 -8.70 20.83
CA ASP A 425 -23.99 -7.58 21.73
C ASP A 425 -22.86 -6.54 21.79
N ASP A 426 -22.19 -6.30 20.67
CA ASP A 426 -21.22 -5.20 20.59
C ASP A 426 -21.94 -3.87 20.86
N GLU A 427 -21.80 -3.37 22.10
CA GLU A 427 -22.34 -2.10 22.59
C GLU A 427 -21.74 -0.86 21.88
N SER A 428 -21.12 -1.04 20.72
CA SER A 428 -20.64 0.12 19.98
C SER A 428 -21.80 0.84 19.31
N ASP A 429 -21.93 2.15 19.53
CA ASP A 429 -22.83 3.04 18.82
C ASP A 429 -22.62 3.01 17.30
N THR A 430 -21.56 2.34 16.88
CA THR A 430 -21.10 2.18 15.51
C THR A 430 -21.53 0.81 14.96
N GLY A 431 -22.82 0.49 15.03
CA GLY A 431 -23.36 -0.69 14.33
C GLY A 431 -22.85 -0.75 12.88
N PRO A 432 -22.91 -1.90 12.20
CA PRO A 432 -22.31 -2.06 10.89
C PRO A 432 -22.80 -0.94 9.95
N VAL A 433 -21.86 -0.09 9.55
CA VAL A 433 -22.17 0.97 8.56
C VAL A 433 -22.66 0.28 7.30
N LYS A 434 -23.77 0.74 6.75
CA LYS A 434 -24.38 0.14 5.57
C LYS A 434 -23.35 -0.11 4.48
N GLY A 435 -23.15 -1.37 4.11
CA GLY A 435 -22.18 -1.79 3.09
C GLY A 435 -20.76 -2.08 3.60
N GLN A 436 -20.50 -1.98 4.90
CA GLN A 436 -19.30 -2.57 5.52
C GLN A 436 -19.55 -4.03 5.87
N LEU A 437 -18.50 -4.85 5.77
CA LEU A 437 -18.48 -6.20 6.31
C LEU A 437 -18.44 -6.13 7.85
N SER A 438 -18.98 -7.13 8.53
CA SER A 438 -18.70 -7.30 9.95
C SER A 438 -17.20 -7.48 10.17
N LEU A 439 -16.69 -7.27 11.39
CA LEU A 439 -15.27 -7.49 11.68
C LEU A 439 -14.86 -8.94 11.37
N ARG A 440 -15.72 -9.90 11.69
CA ARG A 440 -15.50 -11.32 11.41
C ARG A 440 -15.43 -11.59 9.91
N ASP A 441 -16.44 -11.14 9.15
CA ASP A 441 -16.47 -11.36 7.70
C ASP A 441 -15.30 -10.67 6.98
N LEU A 442 -14.84 -9.52 7.50
CA LEU A 442 -13.68 -8.81 6.95
C LEU A 442 -12.39 -9.60 7.16
N LEU A 443 -12.16 -10.11 8.38
CA LEU A 443 -10.97 -10.91 8.68
C LEU A 443 -10.99 -12.24 7.92
N ASP A 444 -12.15 -12.89 7.80
CA ASP A 444 -12.31 -14.11 6.99
C ASP A 444 -12.04 -13.83 5.49
N ALA A 445 -12.45 -12.66 4.98
CA ALA A 445 -12.12 -12.25 3.63
C ALA A 445 -10.59 -12.03 3.45
N PHE A 446 -9.93 -11.43 4.43
CA PHE A 446 -8.46 -11.26 4.43
C PHE A 446 -7.74 -12.62 4.40
N VAL A 447 -8.17 -13.58 5.22
CA VAL A 447 -7.63 -14.95 5.21
C VAL A 447 -7.83 -15.61 3.83
N GLY A 448 -9.02 -15.44 3.24
CA GLY A 448 -9.31 -15.97 1.91
C GLY A 448 -8.44 -15.33 0.81
N GLU A 449 -8.23 -14.02 0.86
CA GLU A 449 -7.37 -13.31 -0.11
C GLU A 449 -5.87 -13.62 0.08
N ALA A 450 -5.46 -14.06 1.26
CA ALA A 450 -4.11 -14.51 1.58
C ALA A 450 -3.86 -16.00 1.26
N ASP A 451 -4.78 -16.67 0.56
CA ASP A 451 -4.59 -18.04 0.10
C ASP A 451 -3.37 -18.13 -0.83
N ALA A 452 -2.57 -19.19 -0.66
CA ALA A 452 -1.35 -19.41 -1.43
C ALA A 452 -1.61 -19.47 -2.96
N GLY A 453 -2.77 -19.98 -3.38
CA GLY A 453 -3.19 -19.98 -4.78
C GLY A 453 -3.49 -18.59 -5.35
N LEU A 454 -3.69 -17.57 -4.49
CA LEU A 454 -4.00 -16.20 -4.86
C LEU A 454 -2.85 -15.20 -4.62
N GLU A 455 -1.73 -15.65 -4.10
CA GLU A 455 -0.58 -14.79 -3.75
C GLU A 455 -0.10 -13.92 -4.91
N ARG A 456 -0.25 -14.43 -6.14
CA ARG A 456 0.18 -13.76 -7.38
C ARG A 456 -0.97 -13.23 -8.22
N THR A 457 -2.15 -13.05 -7.62
CA THR A 457 -3.34 -12.49 -8.27
C THR A 457 -3.58 -11.05 -7.81
N PRO A 458 -2.92 -10.06 -8.43
CA PRO A 458 -2.97 -8.67 -7.97
C PRO A 458 -4.22 -7.92 -8.45
N HIS A 459 -5.35 -8.60 -8.56
CA HIS A 459 -6.63 -8.04 -8.99
C HIS A 459 -7.79 -8.89 -8.51
N HIS A 460 -9.00 -8.35 -8.65
CA HIS A 460 -10.24 -9.12 -8.59
C HIS A 460 -11.07 -8.88 -9.85
N LEU A 461 -11.87 -9.86 -10.22
CA LEU A 461 -12.89 -9.73 -11.25
C LEU A 461 -14.21 -9.28 -10.61
N ARG A 462 -15.02 -8.53 -11.33
CA ARG A 462 -16.36 -8.19 -10.89
C ARG A 462 -17.39 -9.06 -11.60
N THR A 463 -18.36 -9.57 -10.86
CA THR A 463 -19.39 -10.46 -11.45
C THR A 463 -20.20 -9.82 -12.56
N ASP A 464 -20.45 -8.49 -12.51
CA ASP A 464 -21.13 -7.75 -13.58
C ASP A 464 -20.29 -7.66 -14.88
N GLU A 465 -18.97 -7.80 -14.79
CA GLU A 465 -18.10 -7.80 -15.96
C GLU A 465 -18.09 -9.14 -16.71
N LEU A 466 -18.50 -10.23 -16.06
CA LEU A 466 -18.64 -11.53 -16.71
C LEU A 466 -19.64 -11.50 -17.88
N GLY A 467 -20.80 -10.85 -17.67
CA GLY A 467 -21.78 -10.64 -18.74
C GLY A 467 -21.33 -9.55 -19.72
N ARG A 468 -20.78 -8.44 -19.21
CA ARG A 468 -20.49 -7.26 -20.01
C ARG A 468 -19.30 -7.46 -20.98
N ARG A 469 -18.17 -7.94 -20.47
CA ARG A 469 -16.93 -8.13 -21.24
C ARG A 469 -16.60 -9.60 -21.47
N GLY A 470 -16.83 -10.45 -20.49
CA GLY A 470 -16.63 -11.89 -20.58
C GLY A 470 -17.62 -12.57 -21.53
N ARG A 471 -18.77 -11.95 -21.80
CA ARG A 471 -19.86 -12.46 -22.66
C ARG A 471 -20.51 -13.73 -22.09
N ALA A 472 -20.57 -13.87 -20.77
CA ALA A 472 -21.33 -14.92 -20.13
C ALA A 472 -22.82 -14.74 -20.47
N LYS A 473 -23.51 -15.84 -20.82
CA LYS A 473 -24.95 -15.81 -21.09
C LYS A 473 -25.75 -15.43 -19.85
N ARG A 474 -25.38 -16.00 -18.70
CA ARG A 474 -25.93 -15.73 -17.39
C ARG A 474 -24.81 -15.74 -16.35
N VAL A 475 -25.02 -15.05 -15.24
CA VAL A 475 -24.06 -15.00 -14.14
C VAL A 475 -24.72 -15.52 -12.88
N PRO A 476 -24.25 -16.63 -12.32
CA PRO A 476 -24.80 -17.15 -11.07
C PRO A 476 -24.42 -16.23 -9.88
N PRO A 477 -25.06 -16.39 -8.71
CA PRO A 477 -24.64 -15.69 -7.49
C PRO A 477 -23.15 -15.91 -7.24
N ARG A 478 -22.47 -14.85 -6.79
CA ARG A 478 -20.99 -14.85 -6.61
C ARG A 478 -20.50 -16.04 -5.79
N ASP A 479 -21.20 -16.38 -4.71
CA ASP A 479 -20.73 -17.40 -3.79
C ASP A 479 -20.90 -18.82 -4.37
N VAL A 480 -21.92 -19.02 -5.19
CA VAL A 480 -22.09 -20.24 -5.99
C VAL A 480 -20.96 -20.40 -6.99
N LEU A 481 -20.60 -19.29 -7.66
CA LEU A 481 -19.50 -19.27 -8.62
C LEU A 481 -18.14 -19.55 -7.93
N ILE A 482 -17.89 -18.99 -6.73
CA ILE A 482 -16.69 -19.28 -5.94
C ILE A 482 -16.61 -20.77 -5.62
N THR A 483 -17.73 -21.38 -5.19
CA THR A 483 -17.77 -22.81 -4.87
C THR A 483 -17.49 -23.66 -6.11
N ALA A 484 -18.08 -23.31 -7.25
CA ALA A 484 -17.88 -24.02 -8.51
C ALA A 484 -16.42 -23.92 -9.00
N LEU A 485 -15.82 -22.73 -8.96
CA LEU A 485 -14.41 -22.54 -9.35
C LEU A 485 -13.47 -23.38 -8.46
N ARG A 486 -13.74 -23.43 -7.15
CA ARG A 486 -12.97 -24.26 -6.23
C ARG A 486 -13.11 -25.75 -6.54
N ALA A 487 -14.30 -26.21 -6.91
CA ALA A 487 -14.54 -27.59 -7.33
C ALA A 487 -13.80 -27.94 -8.64
N GLU A 488 -13.54 -26.96 -9.50
CA GLU A 488 -12.74 -27.08 -10.72
C GLU A 488 -11.22 -26.96 -10.47
N GLY A 489 -10.79 -26.77 -9.21
CA GLY A 489 -9.38 -26.70 -8.82
C GLY A 489 -8.77 -25.31 -8.84
N PHE A 490 -9.54 -24.26 -9.09
CA PHE A 490 -9.07 -22.89 -9.00
C PHE A 490 -9.13 -22.37 -7.55
N ALA A 491 -8.17 -21.53 -7.17
CA ALA A 491 -8.30 -20.72 -5.98
C ALA A 491 -9.31 -19.59 -6.25
N ALA A 492 -10.27 -19.42 -5.36
CA ALA A 492 -11.29 -18.38 -5.51
C ALA A 492 -11.82 -17.93 -4.14
N THR A 493 -12.07 -16.61 -3.96
CA THR A 493 -12.62 -16.03 -2.74
C THR A 493 -13.36 -14.72 -3.03
N ARG A 494 -14.08 -14.22 -2.02
CA ARG A 494 -14.65 -12.86 -2.07
C ARG A 494 -13.53 -11.83 -1.97
N SER A 495 -13.70 -10.67 -2.64
CA SER A 495 -12.87 -9.50 -2.36
C SER A 495 -13.46 -8.70 -1.20
N HIS A 496 -12.61 -8.23 -0.28
CA HIS A 496 -13.03 -7.28 0.76
C HIS A 496 -13.26 -5.87 0.22
N ILE A 497 -12.74 -5.58 -0.98
CA ILE A 497 -12.73 -4.22 -1.57
C ILE A 497 -14.03 -3.91 -2.31
N ASP A 498 -14.60 -4.89 -3.01
CA ASP A 498 -15.83 -4.73 -3.80
C ASP A 498 -16.81 -5.88 -3.47
N PRO A 499 -18.05 -5.58 -3.05
CA PRO A 499 -19.05 -6.61 -2.75
C PRO A 499 -19.37 -7.53 -3.96
N ARG A 500 -19.09 -7.08 -5.18
CA ARG A 500 -19.21 -7.89 -6.42
C ARG A 500 -17.90 -8.52 -6.83
N GLY A 501 -16.85 -8.30 -6.04
CA GLY A 501 -15.50 -8.77 -6.32
C GLY A 501 -15.35 -10.27 -6.11
N LEU A 502 -14.75 -10.92 -7.09
CA LEU A 502 -14.30 -12.30 -7.08
C LEU A 502 -12.79 -12.29 -7.32
N LYS A 503 -12.03 -12.75 -6.34
CA LYS A 503 -10.59 -12.94 -6.48
C LYS A 503 -10.31 -14.40 -6.83
N THR A 504 -9.62 -14.66 -7.94
CA THR A 504 -9.33 -16.00 -8.44
C THR A 504 -8.09 -16.00 -9.34
N ASN A 505 -7.39 -17.12 -9.37
CA ASN A 505 -6.30 -17.37 -10.31
C ASN A 505 -6.79 -17.89 -11.68
N ALA A 506 -8.10 -18.12 -11.84
CA ALA A 506 -8.73 -18.43 -13.11
C ALA A 506 -8.74 -17.21 -14.04
N THR A 507 -8.57 -17.42 -15.35
CA THR A 507 -8.73 -16.36 -16.36
C THR A 507 -10.20 -15.94 -16.50
N MET A 508 -10.47 -14.78 -17.11
CA MET A 508 -11.84 -14.38 -17.44
C MET A 508 -12.57 -15.46 -18.26
N ALA A 509 -11.87 -16.17 -19.15
CA ALA A 509 -12.44 -17.24 -19.96
C ALA A 509 -12.88 -18.43 -19.11
N ASP A 510 -12.04 -18.87 -18.17
CA ASP A 510 -12.34 -19.98 -17.28
C ASP A 510 -13.53 -19.66 -16.38
N VAL A 511 -13.56 -18.45 -15.83
CA VAL A 511 -14.66 -17.98 -14.97
C VAL A 511 -15.98 -17.93 -15.74
N VAL A 512 -15.98 -17.46 -16.99
CA VAL A 512 -17.17 -17.44 -17.87
C VAL A 512 -17.63 -18.86 -18.22
N ALA A 513 -16.70 -19.75 -18.54
CA ALA A 513 -17.01 -21.15 -18.83
C ALA A 513 -17.64 -21.85 -17.62
N CYS A 514 -17.07 -21.65 -16.43
CA CYS A 514 -17.63 -22.15 -15.16
C CYS A 514 -19.03 -21.58 -14.90
N ALA A 515 -19.22 -20.26 -15.07
CA ALA A 515 -20.51 -19.60 -14.87
C ALA A 515 -21.61 -20.18 -15.80
N ASN A 516 -21.28 -20.43 -17.07
CA ASN A 516 -22.22 -21.02 -18.03
C ASN A 516 -22.60 -22.45 -17.62
N ARG A 517 -21.63 -23.31 -17.23
CA ARG A 517 -21.91 -24.67 -16.76
C ARG A 517 -22.83 -24.68 -15.52
N VAL A 518 -22.55 -23.80 -14.56
CA VAL A 518 -23.41 -23.68 -13.36
C VAL A 518 -24.83 -23.31 -13.73
N CYS A 519 -25.02 -22.40 -14.68
CA CYS A 519 -26.37 -21.99 -15.10
C CYS A 519 -27.08 -23.08 -15.90
N GLU A 520 -26.38 -23.80 -16.76
CA GLU A 520 -26.91 -24.94 -17.53
C GLU A 520 -27.37 -26.06 -16.57
N ALA A 521 -26.55 -26.42 -15.58
CA ALA A 521 -26.93 -27.42 -14.57
C ALA A 521 -28.18 -27.01 -13.74
N VAL A 522 -28.34 -25.73 -13.42
CA VAL A 522 -29.54 -25.22 -12.74
C VAL A 522 -30.77 -25.32 -13.66
N ASP A 523 -30.64 -24.98 -14.96
CA ASP A 523 -31.75 -25.07 -15.92
C ASP A 523 -32.21 -26.53 -16.12
N GLU A 524 -31.29 -27.49 -16.16
CA GLU A 524 -31.59 -28.92 -16.22
C GLU A 524 -32.36 -29.39 -14.96
N LEU A 525 -31.92 -28.96 -13.76
CA LEU A 525 -32.60 -29.32 -12.50
C LEU A 525 -33.99 -28.70 -12.38
N GLU A 526 -34.20 -27.51 -12.95
CA GLU A 526 -35.50 -26.80 -12.92
C GLU A 526 -36.40 -27.18 -14.12
N GLY A 527 -35.96 -28.08 -15.02
CA GLY A 527 -36.72 -28.51 -16.19
C GLY A 527 -36.95 -27.42 -17.23
N ARG A 528 -36.01 -26.44 -17.29
CA ARG A 528 -36.05 -25.32 -18.24
C ARG A 528 -35.09 -25.51 -19.42
N ALA A 529 -34.44 -26.67 -19.49
CA ALA A 529 -33.51 -27.01 -20.57
C ALA A 529 -34.21 -27.42 -21.88
#